data_93325f444bf6d66c95cd0628b17f641e
#
_entry.id   93325f444bf6d66c95cd0628b17f641e
#
_cell.length_a   1.000
_cell.length_b   1.000
_cell.length_c   1.000
_cell.angle_alpha   90.00
_cell.angle_beta   90.00
_cell.angle_gamma   90.00
#
_symmetry.space_group_name_H-M   'P 1'
#
loop_
_entity.id
_entity.type
_entity.pdbx_description
1 polymer ?
#
loop_
_entity_poly.entity_id
_entity_poly.type
_entity_poly.pdbx_seq_one_letter_code
_entity_poly.pdbx_strand_id
1 'polypeptide(L)'
;ENSDGNIRFKRIPHSFDKSGRCIFCGASETQYDRGEEREYYAYEWIHTLHPEEIFGMKFDVIISNPPYQLNDGGGTGSSSVPIYHEFVYKSLQLKPRYLSMIIPSRWYAGGKGLDDFRNNMLNSSKISTIVDFANSADCFPGVTIAGGICYFLWGLEYNGECKIINMNAGEEISSSIRKLNEYPVFVRNNIAIQ
;
A
#
# COMPACT_ATOMS: atom_id res chain seq x y z
N GLU A 1 2.86 22.29 22.34
CA GLU A 1 2.92 21.11 21.46
C GLU A 1 2.02 20.05 22.07
N ASN A 2 1.10 19.55 21.26
CA ASN A 2 0.14 18.56 21.73
C ASN A 2 0.83 17.19 21.68
N SER A 3 0.99 16.52 22.82
CA SER A 3 1.64 15.21 22.90
C SER A 3 0.95 14.14 22.03
N ASP A 4 -0.31 14.36 21.67
CA ASP A 4 -1.15 13.46 20.90
C ASP A 4 -1.15 13.77 19.37
N GLY A 5 -0.25 14.65 18.90
CA GLY A 5 -0.20 15.12 17.52
C GLY A 5 -1.24 16.22 17.20
N ASN A 6 -1.16 16.74 15.98
CA ASN A 6 -1.98 17.89 15.55
C ASN A 6 -3.30 17.49 14.90
N ILE A 7 -3.53 16.20 14.65
CA ILE A 7 -4.71 15.68 13.96
C ILE A 7 -5.35 14.63 14.85
N ARG A 8 -6.64 14.82 15.13
CA ARG A 8 -7.46 13.84 15.85
C ARG A 8 -8.43 13.21 14.88
N PHE A 9 -8.31 11.91 14.70
CA PHE A 9 -9.27 11.11 13.95
C PHE A 9 -10.50 10.83 14.83
N LYS A 10 -11.67 10.84 14.21
CA LYS A 10 -12.87 10.30 14.86
C LYS A 10 -12.73 8.80 14.89
N ARG A 11 -12.60 8.22 16.07
CA ARG A 11 -12.49 6.78 16.24
C ARG A 11 -13.74 6.08 15.70
N ILE A 12 -13.54 5.21 14.72
CA ILE A 12 -14.58 4.31 14.21
C ILE A 12 -14.15 2.90 14.64
N PRO A 13 -14.89 2.26 15.57
CA PRO A 13 -14.55 0.92 16.05
C PRO A 13 -14.63 -0.10 14.91
N HIS A 14 -13.99 -1.26 15.11
CA HIS A 14 -14.13 -2.38 14.20
C HIS A 14 -15.61 -2.78 14.07
N SER A 15 -16.04 -3.04 12.85
CA SER A 15 -17.37 -3.57 12.54
C SER A 15 -17.18 -4.88 11.78
N PHE A 16 -17.59 -5.99 12.38
CA PHE A 16 -17.35 -7.31 11.84
C PHE A 16 -18.54 -7.81 11.02
N ASP A 17 -18.24 -8.41 9.89
CA ASP A 17 -19.23 -9.09 9.05
C ASP A 17 -19.55 -10.51 9.58
N LYS A 18 -20.39 -11.25 8.84
CA LYS A 18 -20.80 -12.62 9.20
C LYS A 18 -19.63 -13.62 9.21
N SER A 19 -18.50 -13.29 8.63
CA SER A 19 -17.27 -14.09 8.63
C SER A 19 -16.34 -13.75 9.79
N GLY A 20 -16.73 -12.80 10.66
CA GLY A 20 -15.91 -12.30 11.76
C GLY A 20 -14.74 -11.45 11.30
N ARG A 21 -14.86 -10.78 10.14
CA ARG A 21 -13.85 -9.87 9.63
C ARG A 21 -14.33 -8.42 9.63
N CYS A 22 -13.47 -7.52 10.05
CA CYS A 22 -13.77 -6.09 10.00
C CYS A 22 -13.96 -5.63 8.54
N ILE A 23 -15.11 -4.99 8.28
CA ILE A 23 -15.48 -4.49 6.95
C ILE A 23 -14.58 -3.36 6.44
N PHE A 24 -13.82 -2.69 7.33
CA PHE A 24 -12.93 -1.59 6.98
C PHE A 24 -11.48 -2.06 6.71
N CYS A 25 -10.93 -2.93 7.56
CA CYS A 25 -9.52 -3.30 7.52
C CYS A 25 -9.27 -4.80 7.38
N GLY A 26 -10.33 -5.64 7.37
CA GLY A 26 -10.21 -7.09 7.27
C GLY A 26 -9.68 -7.80 8.52
N ALA A 27 -9.51 -7.09 9.65
CA ALA A 27 -9.08 -7.67 10.92
C ALA A 27 -10.05 -8.76 11.40
N SER A 28 -9.54 -9.85 11.98
CA SER A 28 -10.37 -10.91 12.57
C SER A 28 -10.85 -10.52 13.96
N GLU A 29 -12.14 -10.68 14.24
CA GLU A 29 -12.75 -10.43 15.55
C GLU A 29 -12.04 -11.17 16.68
N THR A 30 -11.71 -12.45 16.47
CA THR A 30 -11.06 -13.28 17.48
C THR A 30 -9.61 -12.92 17.78
N GLN A 31 -8.95 -12.17 16.88
CA GLN A 31 -7.55 -11.79 17.01
C GLN A 31 -7.37 -10.34 17.46
N TYR A 32 -8.41 -9.52 17.37
CA TYR A 32 -8.35 -8.08 17.58
C TYR A 32 -9.04 -7.59 18.85
N ASP A 33 -9.56 -8.47 19.68
CA ASP A 33 -10.01 -8.09 21.03
C ASP A 33 -8.80 -7.83 21.95
N ARG A 34 -8.02 -6.81 21.58
CA ARG A 34 -6.83 -6.40 22.34
C ARG A 34 -7.09 -5.25 23.29
N GLY A 35 -8.35 -4.89 23.51
CA GLY A 35 -8.74 -3.77 24.33
C GLY A 35 -8.38 -2.40 23.72
N GLU A 36 -9.01 -1.38 24.24
CA GLU A 36 -8.95 0.00 23.69
C GLU A 36 -7.55 0.63 23.66
N GLU A 37 -6.62 0.16 24.49
CA GLU A 37 -5.28 0.75 24.66
C GLU A 37 -4.31 0.45 23.51
N ARG A 38 -4.65 -0.43 22.58
CA ARG A 38 -3.74 -0.90 21.52
C ARG A 38 -4.23 -0.61 20.10
N GLU A 39 -5.24 0.22 19.92
CA GLU A 39 -5.63 0.68 18.60
C GLU A 39 -4.67 1.78 18.13
N TYR A 40 -3.90 1.45 17.13
CA TYR A 40 -2.94 2.36 16.53
C TYR A 40 -3.65 3.33 15.57
N TYR A 41 -3.19 4.57 15.48
CA TYR A 41 -3.62 5.60 14.52
C TYR A 41 -3.73 5.11 13.08
N ALA A 42 -2.98 4.06 12.72
CA ALA A 42 -3.07 3.41 11.43
C ALA A 42 -4.47 2.85 11.12
N TYR A 43 -5.12 2.22 12.10
CA TYR A 43 -6.48 1.68 11.91
C TYR A 43 -7.52 2.79 11.87
N GLU A 44 -7.37 3.80 12.68
CA GLU A 44 -8.23 4.98 12.64
C GLU A 44 -8.20 5.62 11.25
N TRP A 45 -7.01 5.67 10.63
CA TRP A 45 -6.88 6.14 9.26
C TRP A 45 -7.62 5.25 8.25
N ILE A 46 -7.44 3.93 8.31
CA ILE A 46 -8.13 2.98 7.41
C ILE A 46 -9.65 3.06 7.59
N HIS A 47 -10.14 3.16 8.84
CA HIS A 47 -11.57 3.22 9.14
C HIS A 47 -12.20 4.55 8.76
N THR A 48 -11.43 5.59 8.55
CA THR A 48 -11.96 6.91 8.19
C THR A 48 -12.65 6.87 6.83
N LEU A 49 -13.95 7.17 6.79
CA LEU A 49 -14.73 7.14 5.55
C LEU A 49 -14.46 8.35 4.66
N HIS A 50 -14.26 9.51 5.25
CA HIS A 50 -14.10 10.80 4.58
C HIS A 50 -12.80 11.49 5.05
N PRO A 51 -11.62 11.00 4.63
CA PRO A 51 -10.35 11.59 5.07
C PRO A 51 -10.19 13.04 4.64
N GLU A 52 -10.82 13.46 3.54
CA GLU A 52 -10.83 14.83 3.04
C GLU A 52 -11.49 15.83 4.00
N GLU A 53 -12.43 15.38 4.83
CA GLU A 53 -13.13 16.24 5.80
C GLU A 53 -12.27 16.55 7.04
N ILE A 54 -11.26 15.72 7.31
CA ILE A 54 -10.42 15.85 8.51
C ILE A 54 -9.44 17.00 8.36
N PHE A 55 -8.84 17.14 7.18
CA PHE A 55 -7.70 18.03 7.00
C PHE A 55 -8.09 19.46 6.63
N GLY A 56 -9.24 19.68 6.01
CA GLY A 56 -9.67 21.02 5.56
C GLY A 56 -8.68 21.71 4.59
N MET A 57 -7.72 20.96 4.05
CA MET A 57 -6.69 21.45 3.13
C MET A 57 -6.41 20.42 2.03
N LYS A 58 -5.80 20.90 0.94
CA LYS A 58 -5.30 20.03 -0.13
C LYS A 58 -3.82 19.73 0.10
N PHE A 59 -3.41 18.53 -0.26
CA PHE A 59 -2.00 18.13 -0.21
C PHE A 59 -1.40 18.18 -1.62
N ASP A 60 -0.23 18.82 -1.74
CA ASP A 60 0.54 18.73 -2.97
C ASP A 60 1.23 17.38 -3.07
N VAL A 61 1.79 16.88 -1.98
CA VAL A 61 2.54 15.62 -1.97
C VAL A 61 2.18 14.81 -0.73
N ILE A 62 1.93 13.52 -0.96
CA ILE A 62 1.83 12.51 0.11
C ILE A 62 2.95 11.50 -0.10
N ILE A 63 3.80 11.32 0.92
CA ILE A 63 4.86 10.31 0.94
C ILE A 63 4.64 9.44 2.17
N SER A 64 4.67 8.11 2.00
CA SER A 64 4.46 7.21 3.13
C SER A 64 5.17 5.86 2.96
N ASN A 65 5.52 5.29 4.11
CA ASN A 65 5.82 3.88 4.29
C ASN A 65 4.72 3.32 5.22
N PRO A 66 3.59 2.85 4.67
CA PRO A 66 2.46 2.42 5.48
C PRO A 66 2.75 1.07 6.17
N PRO A 67 2.00 0.70 7.21
CA PRO A 67 2.00 -0.67 7.70
C PRO A 67 1.63 -1.66 6.60
N TYR A 68 2.40 -2.76 6.46
CA TYR A 68 2.25 -3.68 5.33
C TYR A 68 1.17 -4.73 5.55
N GLN A 69 1.02 -5.18 6.78
CA GLN A 69 0.12 -6.27 7.10
C GLN A 69 -0.35 -6.19 8.56
N LEU A 70 -1.47 -6.82 8.81
CA LEU A 70 -1.94 -7.07 10.16
C LEU A 70 -1.07 -8.17 10.80
N ASN A 71 -0.58 -7.92 12.01
CA ASN A 71 0.08 -8.97 12.80
C ASN A 71 -0.97 -9.89 13.41
N ASP A 72 -1.09 -11.10 12.90
CA ASP A 72 -2.01 -12.15 13.37
C ASP A 72 -1.62 -12.74 14.74
N GLY A 73 -1.14 -11.91 15.66
CA GLY A 73 -1.03 -12.34 17.08
C GLY A 73 -0.16 -13.55 17.41
N GLY A 74 0.78 -13.97 16.53
CA GLY A 74 1.84 -14.90 16.90
C GLY A 74 1.59 -16.39 16.62
N GLY A 75 0.68 -16.74 15.74
CA GLY A 75 0.60 -18.10 15.19
C GLY A 75 1.64 -18.29 14.08
N THR A 76 2.32 -19.45 14.08
CA THR A 76 3.25 -19.90 13.03
C THR A 76 2.58 -20.18 11.67
N GLY A 77 1.32 -19.84 11.50
CA GLY A 77 0.51 -20.03 10.30
C GLY A 77 0.45 -18.77 9.47
N SER A 78 0.88 -18.87 8.28
CA SER A 78 0.98 -18.00 7.11
C SER A 78 -0.20 -17.08 6.74
N SER A 79 -0.95 -16.51 7.67
CA SER A 79 -2.24 -15.84 7.39
C SER A 79 -2.26 -14.33 7.57
N SER A 80 -1.11 -13.65 7.55
CA SER A 80 -1.11 -12.18 7.63
C SER A 80 -1.84 -11.56 6.42
N VAL A 81 -2.80 -10.68 6.72
CA VAL A 81 -3.61 -9.98 5.72
C VAL A 81 -2.91 -8.68 5.35
N PRO A 82 -2.63 -8.42 4.06
CA PRO A 82 -2.10 -7.13 3.62
C PRO A 82 -3.08 -6.01 3.93
N ILE A 83 -2.57 -4.85 4.39
CA ILE A 83 -3.38 -3.64 4.64
C ILE A 83 -2.85 -2.40 3.94
N TYR A 84 -1.64 -2.44 3.38
CA TYR A 84 -1.00 -1.28 2.75
C TYR A 84 -1.83 -0.67 1.61
N HIS A 85 -2.61 -1.48 0.91
CA HIS A 85 -3.48 -1.03 -0.18
C HIS A 85 -4.58 -0.08 0.30
N GLU A 86 -5.08 -0.26 1.53
CA GLU A 86 -6.05 0.64 2.14
C GLU A 86 -5.46 2.05 2.34
N PHE A 87 -4.17 2.12 2.73
CA PHE A 87 -3.46 3.40 2.85
C PHE A 87 -3.32 4.10 1.50
N VAL A 88 -3.07 3.35 0.43
CA VAL A 88 -3.03 3.90 -0.93
C VAL A 88 -4.39 4.47 -1.30
N TYR A 89 -5.48 3.71 -1.10
CA TYR A 89 -6.84 4.16 -1.43
C TYR A 89 -7.23 5.41 -0.63
N LYS A 90 -6.99 5.42 0.68
CA LYS A 90 -7.29 6.59 1.53
C LYS A 90 -6.50 7.82 1.11
N SER A 91 -5.24 7.65 0.73
CA SER A 91 -4.43 8.76 0.24
C SER A 91 -4.89 9.29 -1.11
N LEU A 92 -5.35 8.43 -2.01
CA LEU A 92 -5.93 8.83 -3.29
C LEU A 92 -7.25 9.60 -3.12
N GLN A 93 -8.05 9.29 -2.08
CA GLN A 93 -9.27 10.05 -1.74
C GLN A 93 -8.97 11.52 -1.42
N LEU A 94 -7.79 11.82 -0.86
CA LEU A 94 -7.34 13.20 -0.61
C LEU A 94 -6.98 13.96 -1.88
N LYS A 95 -6.93 13.30 -3.05
CA LYS A 95 -6.60 13.88 -4.35
C LYS A 95 -5.32 14.71 -4.32
N PRO A 96 -4.19 14.17 -3.80
CA PRO A 96 -2.93 14.89 -3.77
C PRO A 96 -2.45 15.14 -5.21
N ARG A 97 -1.60 16.15 -5.39
CA ARG A 97 -0.95 16.37 -6.69
C ARG A 97 0.00 15.23 -7.03
N TYR A 98 0.74 14.72 -6.02
CA TYR A 98 1.62 13.56 -6.14
C TYR A 98 1.46 12.63 -4.93
N LEU A 99 1.49 11.33 -5.20
CA LEU A 99 1.52 10.28 -4.19
C LEU A 99 2.71 9.36 -4.45
N SER A 100 3.54 9.15 -3.44
CA SER A 100 4.60 8.15 -3.46
C SER A 100 4.55 7.31 -2.21
N MET A 101 4.49 5.99 -2.39
CA MET A 101 4.52 5.06 -1.26
C MET A 101 5.47 3.90 -1.56
N ILE A 102 6.16 3.45 -0.51
CA ILE A 102 6.92 2.21 -0.52
C ILE A 102 6.05 1.09 0.05
N ILE A 103 5.82 0.05 -0.75
CA ILE A 103 4.89 -1.05 -0.43
C ILE A 103 5.46 -2.40 -0.88
N PRO A 104 5.02 -3.53 -0.27
CA PRO A 104 5.39 -4.85 -0.76
C PRO A 104 4.97 -5.07 -2.21
N SER A 105 5.85 -5.66 -3.02
CA SER A 105 5.57 -5.97 -4.45
C SER A 105 4.60 -7.13 -4.65
N ARG A 106 4.09 -7.74 -3.59
CA ARG A 106 3.17 -8.88 -3.64
C ARG A 106 1.92 -8.61 -4.49
N TRP A 107 1.45 -7.36 -4.56
CA TRP A 107 0.29 -6.99 -5.36
C TRP A 107 0.48 -7.28 -6.87
N TYR A 108 1.69 -7.40 -7.35
CA TYR A 108 1.97 -7.76 -8.76
C TYR A 108 1.31 -9.08 -9.16
N ALA A 109 1.34 -10.07 -8.26
CA ALA A 109 0.73 -11.37 -8.50
C ALA A 109 -0.75 -11.43 -8.09
N GLY A 110 -1.23 -10.49 -7.26
CA GLY A 110 -2.57 -10.52 -6.67
C GLY A 110 -2.69 -11.58 -5.56
N GLY A 111 -3.92 -11.98 -5.27
CA GLY A 111 -4.26 -12.90 -4.19
C GLY A 111 -4.23 -12.25 -2.80
N LYS A 112 -4.72 -12.96 -1.78
CA LYS A 112 -4.89 -12.45 -0.40
C LYS A 112 -5.67 -11.14 -0.33
N GLY A 113 -6.70 -10.97 -1.17
CA GLY A 113 -7.53 -9.75 -1.20
C GLY A 113 -6.94 -8.60 -2.00
N LEU A 114 -5.83 -8.79 -2.72
CA LEU A 114 -5.16 -7.73 -3.48
C LEU A 114 -5.57 -7.68 -4.97
N ASP A 115 -6.50 -8.50 -5.42
CA ASP A 115 -6.83 -8.60 -6.85
C ASP A 115 -7.43 -7.29 -7.40
N ASP A 116 -8.34 -6.66 -6.65
CA ASP A 116 -8.91 -5.37 -7.03
C ASP A 116 -7.86 -4.26 -6.99
N PHE A 117 -7.02 -4.25 -5.96
CA PHE A 117 -5.90 -3.32 -5.87
C PHE A 117 -4.95 -3.46 -7.05
N ARG A 118 -4.56 -4.70 -7.37
CA ARG A 118 -3.74 -5.01 -8.53
C ARG A 118 -4.37 -4.47 -9.81
N ASN A 119 -5.65 -4.77 -10.04
CA ASN A 119 -6.36 -4.33 -11.23
C ASN A 119 -6.41 -2.79 -11.32
N ASN A 120 -6.67 -2.10 -10.22
CA ASN A 120 -6.70 -0.64 -10.16
C ASN A 120 -5.32 -0.04 -10.47
N MET A 121 -4.25 -0.60 -9.90
CA MET A 121 -2.88 -0.13 -10.15
C MET A 121 -2.47 -0.36 -11.61
N LEU A 122 -2.72 -1.56 -12.16
CA LEU A 122 -2.31 -1.90 -13.53
C LEU A 122 -3.08 -1.10 -14.59
N ASN A 123 -4.33 -0.74 -14.35
CA ASN A 123 -5.14 0.04 -15.27
C ASN A 123 -5.01 1.56 -15.07
N SER A 124 -4.18 2.00 -14.12
CA SER A 124 -3.96 3.42 -13.86
C SER A 124 -2.95 4.00 -14.85
N SER A 125 -3.35 4.99 -15.65
CA SER A 125 -2.44 5.82 -16.46
C SER A 125 -1.76 6.93 -15.65
N LYS A 126 -2.03 7.02 -14.35
CA LYS A 126 -1.52 8.07 -13.46
C LYS A 126 -0.23 7.69 -12.74
N ILE A 127 0.22 6.44 -12.85
CA ILE A 127 1.49 5.99 -12.28
C ILE A 127 2.61 6.25 -13.29
N SER A 128 3.46 7.22 -12.97
CA SER A 128 4.55 7.61 -13.86
C SER A 128 5.82 6.78 -13.68
N THR A 129 6.02 6.24 -12.49
CA THR A 129 7.24 5.50 -12.15
C THR A 129 6.94 4.41 -11.15
N ILE A 130 7.57 3.24 -11.34
CA ILE A 130 7.69 2.17 -10.36
C ILE A 130 9.16 1.81 -10.26
N VAL A 131 9.71 1.83 -9.03
CA VAL A 131 11.06 1.32 -8.74
C VAL A 131 10.90 0.06 -7.90
N ASP A 132 11.38 -1.04 -8.44
CA ASP A 132 11.17 -2.39 -7.92
C ASP A 132 12.46 -3.02 -7.39
N PHE A 133 12.39 -3.52 -6.17
CA PHE A 133 13.46 -4.23 -5.47
C PHE A 133 13.01 -5.67 -5.22
N ALA A 134 13.54 -6.61 -5.97
CA ALA A 134 13.24 -8.03 -5.78
C ALA A 134 13.72 -8.52 -4.40
N ASN A 135 14.82 -7.95 -3.91
CA ASN A 135 15.33 -8.17 -2.56
C ASN A 135 15.00 -6.95 -1.68
N SER A 136 14.17 -7.13 -0.67
CA SER A 136 13.80 -6.05 0.25
C SER A 136 14.99 -5.54 1.09
N ALA A 137 16.03 -6.34 1.29
CA ALA A 137 17.20 -5.95 2.05
C ALA A 137 18.00 -4.81 1.39
N ASP A 138 17.80 -4.59 0.08
CA ASP A 138 18.43 -3.47 -0.65
C ASP A 138 17.88 -2.11 -0.19
N CYS A 139 16.66 -2.09 0.35
CA CYS A 139 16.06 -0.88 0.93
C CYS A 139 16.00 -0.91 2.46
N PHE A 140 15.77 -2.09 3.04
CA PHE A 140 15.60 -2.29 4.47
C PHE A 140 16.59 -3.35 4.96
N PRO A 141 17.85 -2.97 5.27
CA PRO A 141 18.85 -3.92 5.76
C PRO A 141 18.35 -4.73 6.96
N GLY A 142 18.48 -6.04 6.89
CA GLY A 142 18.03 -6.96 7.94
C GLY A 142 16.53 -7.29 7.93
N VAL A 143 15.75 -6.77 6.98
CA VAL A 143 14.32 -7.06 6.85
C VAL A 143 14.05 -7.87 5.59
N THR A 144 13.45 -9.05 5.75
CA THR A 144 13.02 -9.89 4.63
C THR A 144 11.52 -9.76 4.40
N ILE A 145 11.14 -9.28 3.21
CA ILE A 145 9.74 -9.18 2.77
C ILE A 145 9.56 -10.09 1.56
N ALA A 146 8.73 -11.12 1.73
CA ALA A 146 8.47 -12.09 0.67
C ALA A 146 7.90 -11.40 -0.58
N GLY A 147 8.56 -11.59 -1.72
CA GLY A 147 8.22 -10.95 -2.99
C GLY A 147 8.86 -9.59 -3.21
N GLY A 148 9.66 -9.09 -2.25
CA GLY A 148 10.33 -7.79 -2.36
C GLY A 148 9.40 -6.61 -2.12
N ILE A 149 9.90 -5.42 -2.46
CA ILE A 149 9.20 -4.15 -2.28
C ILE A 149 9.31 -3.30 -3.53
N CYS A 150 8.40 -2.34 -3.66
CA CYS A 150 8.50 -1.30 -4.67
C CYS A 150 8.09 0.04 -4.08
N TYR A 151 8.55 1.12 -4.68
CA TYR A 151 7.88 2.40 -4.52
C TYR A 151 7.39 2.91 -5.87
N PHE A 152 6.33 3.69 -5.83
CA PHE A 152 5.72 4.25 -7.04
C PHE A 152 5.52 5.75 -6.90
N LEU A 153 5.47 6.43 -8.04
CA LEU A 153 5.05 7.82 -8.16
C LEU A 153 3.76 7.89 -8.97
N TRP A 154 2.70 8.33 -8.32
CA TRP A 154 1.41 8.66 -8.93
C TRP A 154 1.24 10.18 -9.00
N GLY A 155 0.70 10.68 -10.09
CA GLY A 155 0.43 12.09 -10.30
C GLY A 155 -1.00 12.36 -10.74
N LEU A 156 -1.68 13.32 -10.11
CA LEU A 156 -3.09 13.65 -10.39
C LEU A 156 -3.29 14.02 -11.87
N GLU A 157 -2.39 14.81 -12.43
CA GLU A 157 -2.45 15.29 -13.82
C GLU A 157 -1.67 14.41 -14.79
N TYR A 158 -0.95 13.40 -14.29
CA TYR A 158 -0.21 12.50 -15.16
C TYR A 158 -1.17 11.59 -15.94
N ASN A 159 -0.89 11.40 -17.21
CA ASN A 159 -1.61 10.47 -18.07
C ASN A 159 -0.64 9.93 -19.13
N GLY A 160 -0.06 8.78 -18.87
CA GLY A 160 0.98 8.23 -19.75
C GLY A 160 1.40 6.83 -19.37
N GLU A 161 2.51 6.40 -19.96
CA GLU A 161 3.14 5.13 -19.70
C GLU A 161 4.01 5.20 -18.44
N CYS A 162 4.22 4.08 -17.77
CA CYS A 162 4.99 4.00 -16.56
C CYS A 162 6.45 3.64 -16.85
N LYS A 163 7.40 4.40 -16.28
CA LYS A 163 8.80 3.97 -16.21
C LYS A 163 8.95 2.95 -15.09
N ILE A 164 9.33 1.73 -15.46
CA ILE A 164 9.57 0.63 -14.53
C ILE A 164 11.07 0.41 -14.43
N ILE A 165 11.61 0.53 -13.22
CA ILE A 165 13.03 0.42 -12.92
C ILE A 165 13.22 -0.79 -12.01
N ASN A 166 14.04 -1.75 -12.43
CA ASN A 166 14.44 -2.86 -11.59
C ASN A 166 15.79 -2.56 -10.92
N MET A 167 15.82 -2.71 -9.61
CA MET A 167 17.02 -2.48 -8.78
C MET A 167 17.58 -3.79 -8.23
N ASN A 168 18.88 -3.85 -8.08
CA ASN A 168 19.58 -4.93 -7.38
C ASN A 168 20.85 -4.39 -6.75
N ALA A 169 21.09 -4.73 -5.50
CA ALA A 169 22.26 -4.29 -4.73
C ALA A 169 22.52 -2.77 -4.80
N GLY A 170 21.45 -1.97 -4.84
CA GLY A 170 21.53 -0.50 -4.90
C GLY A 170 21.73 0.08 -6.30
N GLU A 171 21.84 -0.75 -7.33
CA GLU A 171 22.05 -0.30 -8.72
C GLU A 171 20.83 -0.58 -9.60
N GLU A 172 20.58 0.29 -10.59
CA GLU A 172 19.60 0.05 -11.66
C GLU A 172 20.15 -1.05 -12.60
N ILE A 173 19.47 -2.19 -12.66
CA ILE A 173 19.83 -3.29 -13.55
C ILE A 173 19.09 -3.28 -14.89
N SER A 174 17.92 -2.70 -14.92
CA SER A 174 17.12 -2.51 -16.14
C SER A 174 16.03 -1.47 -15.95
N SER A 175 15.64 -0.81 -17.04
CA SER A 175 14.43 0.03 -17.05
C SER A 175 13.68 -0.06 -18.38
N SER A 176 12.36 0.14 -18.33
CA SER A 176 11.50 0.22 -19.50
C SER A 176 10.38 1.23 -19.28
N ILE A 177 9.87 1.80 -20.36
CA ILE A 177 8.68 2.66 -20.35
C ILE A 177 7.60 1.91 -21.10
N ARG A 178 6.48 1.63 -20.41
CA ARG A 178 5.38 0.84 -20.96
C ARG A 178 4.08 1.02 -20.19
N LYS A 179 2.98 0.56 -20.77
CA LYS A 179 1.72 0.44 -20.05
C LYS A 179 1.81 -0.67 -19.00
N LEU A 180 1.29 -0.44 -17.81
CA LEU A 180 1.31 -1.44 -16.74
C LEU A 180 0.43 -2.66 -17.06
N ASN A 181 -0.61 -2.48 -17.87
CA ASN A 181 -1.55 -3.52 -18.31
C ASN A 181 -1.28 -4.05 -19.72
N GLU A 182 -0.06 -3.92 -20.21
CA GLU A 182 0.33 -4.40 -21.54
C GLU A 182 0.17 -5.93 -21.69
N TYR A 183 0.37 -6.66 -20.57
CA TYR A 183 0.21 -8.11 -20.52
C TYR A 183 -0.90 -8.49 -19.51
N PRO A 184 -1.51 -9.68 -19.65
CA PRO A 184 -2.52 -10.18 -18.72
C PRO A 184 -2.02 -10.30 -17.26
N VAL A 185 -0.71 -10.45 -17.10
CA VAL A 185 0.01 -10.45 -15.81
C VAL A 185 1.06 -9.35 -15.81
N PHE A 186 1.34 -8.79 -14.64
CA PHE A 186 2.43 -7.82 -14.54
C PHE A 186 3.78 -8.53 -14.69
N VAL A 187 4.47 -8.25 -15.80
CA VAL A 187 5.83 -8.74 -16.04
C VAL A 187 6.80 -7.88 -15.24
N ARG A 188 7.29 -8.44 -14.13
CA ARG A 188 8.12 -7.71 -13.17
C ARG A 188 9.49 -7.33 -13.73
N ASN A 189 10.14 -8.30 -14.35
CA ASN A 189 11.51 -8.13 -14.86
C ASN A 189 11.47 -7.62 -16.31
N ASN A 190 12.01 -6.42 -16.54
CA ASN A 190 12.06 -5.82 -17.88
C ASN A 190 12.83 -6.66 -18.91
N ILE A 191 13.82 -7.44 -18.48
CA ILE A 191 14.59 -8.32 -19.37
C ILE A 191 13.72 -9.45 -19.97
N ALA A 192 12.61 -9.81 -19.29
CA ALA A 192 11.71 -10.86 -19.79
C ALA A 192 10.75 -10.39 -20.90
N ILE A 193 10.81 -9.12 -21.29
CA ILE A 193 9.90 -8.50 -22.29
C ILE A 193 10.58 -8.36 -23.65
N GLN A 194 11.82 -8.75 -23.77
CA GLN A 194 12.59 -8.71 -25.03
C GLN A 194 12.23 -9.83 -25.99
#